data_76ccc5ef69471d55b0f06a3f7f09212b
#
_entry.id   76ccc5ef69471d55b0f06a3f7f09212b
#
_cell.length_a   1.000
_cell.length_b   1.000
_cell.length_c   1.000
_cell.angle_alpha   90.00
_cell.angle_beta   90.00
_cell.angle_gamma   90.00
#
_symmetry.space_group_name_H-M   'P 1'
#
loop_
_entity.id
_entity.type
_entity.pdbx_description
1 polymer ?
#
loop_
_entity_poly.entity_id
_entity_poly.type
_entity_poly.pdbx_seq_one_letter_code
_entity_poly.pdbx_strand_id
1 'polypeptide(L)'
;DVDFNTWQHDNVRATHQPGSTFKLFVYATAMKQGWLPSDARLKDDYIQMNVVDENGKPSVWRPHNANGRFSGANIPLRAAFAQSINTIAVKLGQEVGIPNVIKTAQDMGIKSKLNDAPSLPLGASDVHLMELVGAYASVANYGEYVKPTMITRIVDREGKVVYEARKEVRTVLSDKEAFYMQTLLGAGMTDAGGTSQALASQNYIGQWFWNRRIDAGGKTGTSNSHADAWFVGVTPNLVGGAWVGGEYRQIHFRSGALGQGSKTALPIFGLFMKKVLSDASLAPKYLARYRIPEGVNPADLEGRFVYQSADTTRHDSSSVDLSEGIGEAPREEHGDNTPPPPAAAPHEPTAPKEPVNNTLNGTAEPVKDQSPKTGMNKNSATIKTDRTQSSGEKKPKKKTSGDDLFN
;
A
#
# COMPACT_ATOMS: atom_id res chain seq x y z
N ASP A 1 -20.16 -0.14 12.03
CA ASP A 1 -21.43 0.40 11.54
C ASP A 1 -21.10 1.34 10.38
N VAL A 2 -21.40 0.90 9.18
CA VAL A 2 -21.27 1.73 7.98
C VAL A 2 -22.56 2.51 7.85
N ASP A 3 -22.56 3.76 8.24
CA ASP A 3 -23.62 4.68 7.92
C ASP A 3 -23.63 4.93 6.41
N PHE A 4 -24.75 4.66 5.73
CA PHE A 4 -24.91 4.89 4.30
C PHE A 4 -24.64 6.34 3.86
N ASN A 5 -24.66 7.28 4.78
CA ASN A 5 -24.33 8.68 4.52
C ASN A 5 -22.82 8.96 4.54
N THR A 6 -21.99 8.02 5.01
CA THR A 6 -20.54 8.19 5.16
C THR A 6 -19.70 7.30 4.22
N TRP A 7 -20.32 6.65 3.24
CA TRP A 7 -19.60 5.83 2.25
C TRP A 7 -18.59 6.61 1.40
N GLN A 8 -18.55 7.93 1.50
CA GLN A 8 -17.46 8.76 0.98
C GLN A 8 -16.12 8.47 1.65
N HIS A 9 -16.13 7.88 2.85
CA HIS A 9 -14.96 7.51 3.64
C HIS A 9 -14.61 6.01 3.53
N ASP A 10 -14.94 5.37 2.40
CA ASP A 10 -14.50 4.01 2.12
C ASP A 10 -12.98 3.98 1.94
N ASN A 11 -12.26 3.69 3.01
CA ASN A 11 -10.80 3.61 3.05
C ASN A 11 -10.20 2.57 2.08
N VAL A 12 -11.01 1.66 1.56
CA VAL A 12 -10.60 0.70 0.52
C VAL A 12 -10.60 1.35 -0.86
N ARG A 13 -11.54 2.27 -1.08
CA ARG A 13 -11.67 3.02 -2.35
C ARG A 13 -11.02 4.40 -2.31
N ALA A 14 -10.78 4.95 -1.14
CA ALA A 14 -10.00 6.17 -1.02
C ALA A 14 -8.58 5.96 -1.53
N THR A 15 -7.99 6.99 -2.09
CA THR A 15 -6.61 6.98 -2.55
C THR A 15 -5.72 7.69 -1.55
N HIS A 16 -4.56 7.09 -1.28
CA HIS A 16 -3.57 7.62 -0.36
C HIS A 16 -2.17 7.41 -0.91
N GLN A 17 -1.20 8.20 -0.45
CA GLN A 17 0.19 8.02 -0.84
C GLN A 17 0.75 6.72 -0.27
N PRO A 18 1.14 5.76 -1.12
CA PRO A 18 1.64 4.45 -0.67
C PRO A 18 3.03 4.52 -0.03
N GLY A 19 3.75 5.64 -0.20
CA GLY A 19 5.12 5.77 0.28
C GLY A 19 6.00 4.62 -0.22
N SER A 20 6.86 4.12 0.64
CA SER A 20 7.82 3.07 0.30
C SER A 20 7.21 1.72 -0.12
N THR A 21 5.90 1.49 0.00
CA THR A 21 5.28 0.29 -0.59
C THR A 21 5.29 0.34 -2.12
N PHE A 22 5.37 1.54 -2.72
CA PHE A 22 5.49 1.72 -4.17
C PHE A 22 6.82 1.18 -4.74
N LYS A 23 7.86 1.04 -3.90
CA LYS A 23 9.15 0.46 -4.30
C LYS A 23 9.02 -0.94 -4.92
N LEU A 24 7.94 -1.66 -4.63
CA LEU A 24 7.62 -2.92 -5.30
C LEU A 24 7.77 -2.79 -6.83
N PHE A 25 7.15 -1.77 -7.41
CA PHE A 25 7.10 -1.58 -8.87
C PHE A 25 8.46 -1.22 -9.46
N VAL A 26 9.24 -0.42 -8.74
CA VAL A 26 10.61 -0.04 -9.14
C VAL A 26 11.49 -1.29 -9.24
N TYR A 27 11.49 -2.10 -8.18
CA TYR A 27 12.31 -3.31 -8.11
C TYR A 27 11.78 -4.41 -9.03
N ALA A 28 10.46 -4.56 -9.18
CA ALA A 28 9.88 -5.48 -10.16
C ALA A 28 10.29 -5.10 -11.59
N THR A 29 10.31 -3.80 -11.92
CA THR A 29 10.80 -3.32 -13.22
C THR A 29 12.28 -3.65 -13.41
N ALA A 30 13.08 -3.49 -12.36
CA ALA A 30 14.49 -3.86 -12.41
C ALA A 30 14.68 -5.35 -12.66
N MET A 31 13.95 -6.22 -11.95
CA MET A 31 14.01 -7.69 -12.19
C MET A 31 13.62 -8.03 -13.63
N LYS A 32 12.59 -7.41 -14.20
CA LYS A 32 12.19 -7.57 -15.62
C LYS A 32 13.29 -7.14 -16.60
N GLN A 33 14.14 -6.21 -16.22
CA GLN A 33 15.27 -5.73 -17.02
C GLN A 33 16.58 -6.50 -16.73
N GLY A 34 16.51 -7.61 -15.99
CA GLY A 34 17.65 -8.48 -15.71
C GLY A 34 18.56 -8.06 -14.57
N TRP A 35 18.10 -7.12 -13.71
CA TRP A 35 18.77 -6.87 -12.45
C TRP A 35 18.55 -8.01 -11.47
N LEU A 36 19.50 -8.21 -10.56
CA LEU A 36 19.47 -9.28 -9.56
C LEU A 36 19.39 -8.71 -8.15
N PRO A 37 18.81 -9.43 -7.18
CA PRO A 37 18.86 -9.03 -5.76
C PRO A 37 20.28 -8.74 -5.24
N SER A 38 21.28 -9.48 -5.73
CA SER A 38 22.70 -9.32 -5.37
C SER A 38 23.40 -8.12 -6.01
N ASP A 39 22.80 -7.49 -7.03
CA ASP A 39 23.44 -6.36 -7.72
C ASP A 39 23.70 -5.17 -6.76
N ALA A 40 24.94 -4.70 -6.69
CA ALA A 40 25.43 -3.61 -5.86
C ALA A 40 26.05 -2.49 -6.70
N ARG A 41 25.37 -2.09 -7.79
CA ARG A 41 25.88 -1.07 -8.73
C ARG A 41 25.56 0.35 -8.31
N LEU A 42 24.56 0.55 -7.44
CA LEU A 42 24.07 1.85 -7.04
C LEU A 42 24.66 2.26 -5.67
N LYS A 43 25.21 3.46 -5.63
CA LYS A 43 25.80 4.04 -4.42
C LYS A 43 24.76 4.80 -3.62
N ASP A 44 24.73 4.57 -2.31
CA ASP A 44 23.93 5.33 -1.37
C ASP A 44 24.66 6.63 -0.99
N ASP A 45 24.47 7.66 -1.77
CA ASP A 45 25.04 8.97 -1.56
C ASP A 45 24.06 10.07 -1.99
N TYR A 46 24.47 11.31 -1.76
CA TYR A 46 23.70 12.50 -2.10
C TYR A 46 23.26 12.48 -3.57
N ILE A 47 22.00 12.83 -3.79
CA ILE A 47 21.40 12.99 -5.11
C ILE A 47 20.63 14.30 -5.18
N GLN A 48 20.74 15.00 -6.31
CA GLN A 48 20.04 16.24 -6.59
C GLN A 48 19.47 16.17 -8.01
N MET A 49 18.19 16.55 -8.16
CA MET A 49 17.51 16.58 -9.44
C MET A 49 16.83 17.92 -9.65
N ASN A 50 16.93 18.45 -10.86
CA ASN A 50 16.14 19.59 -11.27
C ASN A 50 14.72 19.09 -11.58
N VAL A 51 13.73 19.69 -10.98
CA VAL A 51 12.31 19.37 -11.14
C VAL A 51 11.52 20.64 -11.39
N VAL A 52 10.27 20.47 -11.76
CA VAL A 52 9.30 21.57 -11.82
C VAL A 52 8.35 21.38 -10.65
N ASP A 53 8.14 22.43 -9.87
CA ASP A 53 7.22 22.40 -8.73
C ASP A 53 5.76 22.41 -9.19
N GLU A 54 4.83 22.33 -8.27
CA GLU A 54 3.38 22.34 -8.52
C GLU A 54 2.88 23.63 -9.19
N ASN A 55 3.65 24.73 -9.10
CA ASN A 55 3.36 26.01 -9.71
C ASN A 55 4.04 26.19 -11.08
N GLY A 56 4.68 25.15 -11.61
CA GLY A 56 5.41 25.19 -12.88
C GLY A 56 6.77 25.88 -12.82
N LYS A 57 7.32 26.17 -11.62
CA LYS A 57 8.62 26.81 -11.48
C LYS A 57 9.76 25.80 -11.36
N PRO A 58 10.94 26.10 -11.92
CA PRO A 58 12.14 25.30 -11.69
C PRO A 58 12.46 25.19 -10.19
N SER A 59 12.68 23.99 -9.72
CA SER A 59 13.02 23.68 -8.33
C SER A 59 14.07 22.58 -8.28
N VAL A 60 14.69 22.40 -7.12
CA VAL A 60 15.70 21.38 -6.90
C VAL A 60 15.21 20.40 -5.83
N TRP A 61 15.03 19.15 -6.22
CA TRP A 61 14.61 18.10 -5.33
C TRP A 61 15.83 17.28 -4.84
N ARG A 62 15.90 17.05 -3.53
CA ARG A 62 16.99 16.35 -2.84
C ARG A 62 16.41 15.26 -1.94
N PRO A 63 16.20 14.05 -2.45
CA PRO A 63 15.72 12.94 -1.63
C PRO A 63 16.74 12.52 -0.58
N HIS A 64 16.28 12.28 0.64
CA HIS A 64 17.07 11.77 1.75
C HIS A 64 16.61 10.37 2.17
N ASN A 65 17.50 9.61 2.79
CA ASN A 65 17.12 8.38 3.49
C ASN A 65 16.34 8.72 4.76
N ALA A 66 15.52 7.79 5.23
CA ALA A 66 14.66 7.99 6.40
C ALA A 66 15.44 8.35 7.69
N ASN A 67 16.70 7.92 7.79
CA ASN A 67 17.60 8.24 8.89
C ASN A 67 18.44 9.53 8.65
N GLY A 68 18.16 10.28 7.58
CA GLY A 68 18.90 11.49 7.20
C GLY A 68 20.38 11.25 6.81
N ARG A 69 20.85 10.00 6.66
CA ARG A 69 22.25 9.66 6.44
C ARG A 69 22.46 8.91 5.14
N PHE A 70 23.66 9.03 4.60
CA PHE A 70 24.14 8.27 3.44
C PHE A 70 25.30 7.37 3.88
N SER A 71 25.32 6.11 3.43
CA SER A 71 26.43 5.19 3.75
C SER A 71 27.66 5.45 2.92
N GLY A 72 27.55 6.09 1.77
CA GLY A 72 28.61 6.25 0.79
C GLY A 72 29.03 4.94 0.10
N ALA A 73 28.37 3.84 0.36
CA ALA A 73 28.67 2.52 -0.18
C ALA A 73 27.79 2.14 -1.37
N ASN A 74 28.27 1.23 -2.21
CA ASN A 74 27.43 0.51 -3.15
C ASN A 74 26.62 -0.54 -2.37
N ILE A 75 25.30 -0.50 -2.48
CA ILE A 75 24.41 -1.35 -1.69
C ILE A 75 23.71 -2.36 -2.59
N PRO A 76 23.75 -3.66 -2.26
CA PRO A 76 22.97 -4.67 -2.98
C PRO A 76 21.48 -4.35 -2.96
N LEU A 77 20.78 -4.61 -4.08
CA LEU A 77 19.34 -4.33 -4.18
C LEU A 77 18.53 -5.03 -3.10
N ARG A 78 18.92 -6.24 -2.69
CA ARG A 78 18.33 -6.96 -1.57
C ARG A 78 18.33 -6.14 -0.28
N ALA A 79 19.50 -5.65 0.13
CA ALA A 79 19.61 -4.85 1.34
C ALA A 79 18.93 -3.49 1.20
N ALA A 80 19.05 -2.86 0.04
CA ALA A 80 18.40 -1.58 -0.24
C ALA A 80 16.89 -1.65 -0.17
N PHE A 81 16.28 -2.76 -0.64
CA PHE A 81 14.85 -2.99 -0.52
C PHE A 81 14.44 -3.30 0.92
N ALA A 82 15.18 -4.21 1.60
CA ALA A 82 14.91 -4.63 2.97
C ALA A 82 14.91 -3.43 3.96
N GLN A 83 15.94 -2.57 3.83
CA GLN A 83 16.13 -1.37 4.65
C GLN A 83 15.36 -0.15 4.11
N SER A 84 14.68 -0.32 2.98
CA SER A 84 13.88 0.74 2.35
C SER A 84 14.67 2.02 2.00
N ILE A 85 15.92 1.89 1.52
CA ILE A 85 16.80 3.02 1.21
C ILE A 85 16.21 3.85 0.07
N ASN A 86 16.01 5.15 0.32
CA ASN A 86 15.36 6.06 -0.62
C ASN A 86 16.25 6.42 -1.81
N THR A 87 17.51 6.77 -1.55
CA THR A 87 18.46 7.15 -2.61
C THR A 87 18.64 6.04 -3.64
N ILE A 88 18.75 4.79 -3.19
CA ILE A 88 18.86 3.64 -4.10
C ILE A 88 17.57 3.45 -4.90
N ALA A 89 16.40 3.58 -4.26
CA ALA A 89 15.12 3.44 -4.97
C ALA A 89 14.93 4.51 -6.05
N VAL A 90 15.33 5.75 -5.77
CA VAL A 90 15.27 6.86 -6.74
C VAL A 90 16.24 6.60 -7.90
N LYS A 91 17.50 6.28 -7.61
CA LYS A 91 18.51 5.97 -8.64
C LYS A 91 18.09 4.78 -9.49
N LEU A 92 17.62 3.72 -8.86
CA LEU A 92 17.11 2.54 -9.58
C LEU A 92 15.93 2.90 -10.48
N GLY A 93 14.99 3.73 -9.99
CA GLY A 93 13.86 4.22 -10.78
C GLY A 93 14.29 5.02 -12.01
N GLN A 94 15.37 5.81 -11.90
CA GLN A 94 15.94 6.51 -13.05
C GLN A 94 16.62 5.55 -14.04
N GLU A 95 17.41 4.60 -13.54
CA GLU A 95 18.10 3.59 -14.36
C GLU A 95 17.12 2.74 -15.17
N VAL A 96 16.03 2.26 -14.55
CA VAL A 96 15.04 1.43 -15.23
C VAL A 96 14.04 2.25 -16.06
N GLY A 97 13.97 3.56 -15.81
CA GLY A 97 13.07 4.51 -16.47
C GLY A 97 11.71 4.61 -15.78
N ILE A 98 11.33 5.81 -15.36
CA ILE A 98 10.03 6.06 -14.71
C ILE A 98 8.82 5.59 -15.55
N PRO A 99 8.78 5.81 -16.88
CA PRO A 99 7.69 5.27 -17.71
C PRO A 99 7.57 3.74 -17.67
N ASN A 100 8.69 3.01 -17.55
CA ASN A 100 8.68 1.55 -17.40
C ASN A 100 8.15 1.13 -16.03
N VAL A 101 8.47 1.90 -14.97
CA VAL A 101 7.91 1.68 -13.62
C VAL A 101 6.39 1.88 -13.64
N ILE A 102 5.90 2.95 -14.28
CA ILE A 102 4.47 3.21 -14.46
C ILE A 102 3.81 2.05 -15.19
N LYS A 103 4.40 1.62 -16.31
CA LYS A 103 3.87 0.49 -17.07
C LYS A 103 3.81 -0.79 -16.24
N THR A 104 4.87 -1.10 -15.51
CA THR A 104 4.89 -2.29 -14.62
C THR A 104 3.79 -2.20 -13.55
N ALA A 105 3.61 -1.03 -12.92
CA ALA A 105 2.55 -0.83 -11.94
C ALA A 105 1.15 -1.04 -12.56
N GLN A 106 0.90 -0.51 -13.75
CA GLN A 106 -0.35 -0.69 -14.49
C GLN A 106 -0.58 -2.16 -14.90
N ASP A 107 0.46 -2.82 -15.38
CA ASP A 107 0.41 -4.26 -15.70
C ASP A 107 0.08 -5.09 -14.46
N MET A 108 0.58 -4.70 -13.28
CA MET A 108 0.31 -5.33 -11.98
C MET A 108 -1.02 -4.86 -11.34
N GLY A 109 -1.81 -4.04 -12.02
CA GLY A 109 -3.20 -3.74 -11.63
C GLY A 109 -3.48 -2.38 -11.05
N ILE A 110 -2.49 -1.49 -10.96
CA ILE A 110 -2.70 -0.09 -10.57
C ILE A 110 -3.45 0.63 -11.69
N LYS A 111 -4.59 1.22 -11.37
CA LYS A 111 -5.41 2.04 -12.26
C LYS A 111 -5.39 3.51 -11.87
N SER A 112 -5.02 3.78 -10.64
CA SER A 112 -4.82 5.13 -10.14
C SER A 112 -3.83 5.88 -11.03
N LYS A 113 -4.04 7.18 -11.17
CA LYS A 113 -3.16 8.04 -11.98
C LYS A 113 -1.77 8.12 -11.33
N LEU A 114 -0.75 7.73 -12.06
CA LEU A 114 0.64 7.84 -11.64
C LEU A 114 1.31 9.01 -12.36
N ASN A 115 2.01 9.84 -11.61
CA ASN A 115 2.74 10.97 -12.15
C ASN A 115 4.12 10.53 -12.65
N ASP A 116 4.49 10.92 -13.87
CA ASP A 116 5.83 10.70 -14.42
C ASP A 116 6.76 11.76 -13.81
N ALA A 117 7.26 11.44 -12.62
CA ALA A 117 8.11 12.34 -11.83
C ALA A 117 9.22 11.56 -11.13
N PRO A 118 10.38 12.18 -10.88
CA PRO A 118 11.49 11.54 -10.17
C PRO A 118 11.15 11.04 -8.76
N SER A 119 10.10 11.59 -8.14
CA SER A 119 9.61 11.20 -6.82
C SER A 119 8.71 9.96 -6.82
N LEU A 120 8.26 9.49 -7.99
CA LEU A 120 7.38 8.32 -8.09
C LEU A 120 7.95 7.06 -7.40
N PRO A 121 9.27 6.75 -7.49
CA PRO A 121 9.86 5.61 -6.77
C PRO A 121 9.65 5.62 -5.26
N LEU A 122 9.38 6.77 -4.66
CA LEU A 122 9.09 6.92 -3.23
C LEU A 122 7.60 6.90 -2.91
N GLY A 123 6.74 6.68 -3.92
CA GLY A 123 5.29 6.57 -3.75
C GLY A 123 4.57 7.91 -3.60
N ALA A 124 4.97 8.92 -4.38
CA ALA A 124 4.39 10.25 -4.35
C ALA A 124 3.00 10.35 -5.03
N SER A 125 2.56 9.33 -5.76
CA SER A 125 1.23 9.28 -6.39
C SER A 125 0.27 8.46 -5.54
N ASP A 126 -0.96 8.95 -5.37
CA ASP A 126 -1.99 8.27 -4.59
C ASP A 126 -2.50 7.00 -5.28
N VAL A 127 -2.72 5.94 -4.52
CA VAL A 127 -3.25 4.66 -5.02
C VAL A 127 -4.31 4.09 -4.08
N HIS A 128 -5.16 3.21 -4.60
CA HIS A 128 -6.11 2.46 -3.78
C HIS A 128 -5.43 1.29 -3.06
N LEU A 129 -5.86 1.02 -1.82
CA LEU A 129 -5.36 -0.13 -1.04
C LEU A 129 -5.58 -1.45 -1.78
N MET A 130 -6.76 -1.64 -2.38
CA MET A 130 -7.10 -2.88 -3.10
C MET A 130 -6.22 -3.09 -4.33
N GLU A 131 -5.90 -2.03 -5.09
CA GLU A 131 -5.00 -2.11 -6.24
C GLU A 131 -3.59 -2.52 -5.80
N LEU A 132 -3.09 -1.88 -4.74
CA LEU A 132 -1.77 -2.17 -4.21
C LEU A 132 -1.66 -3.61 -3.71
N VAL A 133 -2.63 -4.09 -2.92
CA VAL A 133 -2.66 -5.48 -2.44
C VAL A 133 -2.78 -6.46 -3.61
N GLY A 134 -3.58 -6.15 -4.63
CA GLY A 134 -3.68 -6.94 -5.86
C GLY A 134 -2.35 -7.05 -6.62
N ALA A 135 -1.58 -5.96 -6.66
CA ALA A 135 -0.25 -5.97 -7.26
C ALA A 135 0.74 -6.85 -6.48
N TYR A 136 0.73 -6.76 -5.14
CA TYR A 136 1.54 -7.65 -4.29
C TYR A 136 1.12 -9.12 -4.42
N ALA A 137 -0.17 -9.37 -4.62
CA ALA A 137 -0.67 -10.73 -4.85
C ALA A 137 -0.10 -11.37 -6.13
N SER A 138 0.19 -10.59 -7.18
CA SER A 138 0.85 -11.12 -8.38
C SER A 138 2.26 -11.63 -8.08
N VAL A 139 2.99 -11.01 -7.16
CA VAL A 139 4.30 -11.50 -6.71
C VAL A 139 4.16 -12.82 -5.95
N ALA A 140 3.19 -12.90 -5.01
CA ALA A 140 2.93 -14.14 -4.28
C ALA A 140 2.49 -15.28 -5.20
N ASN A 141 1.80 -14.95 -6.30
CA ASN A 141 1.27 -15.88 -7.31
C ASN A 141 2.21 -16.06 -8.50
N TYR A 142 3.52 -16.03 -8.28
CA TYR A 142 4.56 -16.32 -9.29
C TYR A 142 4.43 -15.48 -10.58
N GLY A 143 4.06 -14.21 -10.43
CA GLY A 143 3.98 -13.26 -11.54
C GLY A 143 2.64 -13.23 -12.27
N GLU A 144 1.68 -14.02 -11.86
CA GLU A 144 0.33 -13.95 -12.41
C GLU A 144 -0.53 -12.95 -11.64
N TYR A 145 -0.89 -11.86 -12.26
CA TYR A 145 -1.90 -10.96 -11.75
C TYR A 145 -3.30 -11.53 -11.98
N VAL A 146 -4.06 -11.61 -10.91
CA VAL A 146 -5.48 -11.95 -10.94
C VAL A 146 -6.26 -10.75 -10.43
N LYS A 147 -7.23 -10.25 -11.23
CA LYS A 147 -8.06 -9.13 -10.81
C LYS A 147 -8.81 -9.45 -9.53
N PRO A 148 -8.65 -8.64 -8.46
CA PRO A 148 -9.40 -8.83 -7.23
C PRO A 148 -10.91 -8.86 -7.47
N THR A 149 -11.58 -9.87 -6.94
CA THR A 149 -13.02 -10.10 -7.13
C THR A 149 -13.66 -10.43 -5.80
N MET A 150 -14.66 -9.65 -5.38
CA MET A 150 -15.38 -9.85 -4.12
C MET A 150 -16.60 -10.77 -4.28
N ILE A 151 -17.31 -10.64 -5.41
CA ILE A 151 -18.51 -11.44 -5.71
C ILE A 151 -18.15 -12.37 -6.85
N THR A 152 -18.06 -13.67 -6.56
CA THR A 152 -17.73 -14.68 -7.57
C THR A 152 -18.95 -15.24 -8.28
N ARG A 153 -20.11 -15.31 -7.59
CA ARG A 153 -21.33 -15.88 -8.14
C ARG A 153 -22.56 -15.32 -7.44
N ILE A 154 -23.63 -15.06 -8.20
CA ILE A 154 -24.96 -14.72 -7.69
C ILE A 154 -25.93 -15.73 -8.27
N VAL A 155 -26.79 -16.28 -7.43
CA VAL A 155 -27.88 -17.18 -7.82
C VAL A 155 -29.23 -16.58 -7.40
N ASP A 156 -30.28 -16.84 -8.17
CA ASP A 156 -31.65 -16.50 -7.79
C ASP A 156 -32.21 -17.49 -6.74
N ARG A 157 -33.48 -17.30 -6.35
CA ARG A 157 -34.13 -18.15 -5.35
C ARG A 157 -34.34 -19.57 -5.86
N GLU A 158 -34.44 -19.77 -7.15
CA GLU A 158 -34.60 -21.04 -7.83
C GLU A 158 -33.25 -21.76 -8.04
N GLY A 159 -32.12 -21.17 -7.63
CA GLY A 159 -30.77 -21.73 -7.77
C GLY A 159 -30.12 -21.49 -9.14
N LYS A 160 -30.77 -20.74 -10.01
CA LYS A 160 -30.21 -20.38 -11.32
C LYS A 160 -29.11 -19.31 -11.18
N VAL A 161 -27.99 -19.50 -11.88
CA VAL A 161 -26.89 -18.53 -11.91
C VAL A 161 -27.33 -17.30 -12.70
N VAL A 162 -27.39 -16.14 -12.04
CA VAL A 162 -27.68 -14.83 -12.66
C VAL A 162 -26.40 -14.02 -12.93
N TYR A 163 -25.34 -14.34 -12.21
CA TYR A 163 -24.02 -13.74 -12.42
C TYR A 163 -22.92 -14.72 -12.04
N GLU A 164 -21.88 -14.77 -12.85
CA GLU A 164 -20.63 -15.46 -12.55
C GLU A 164 -19.45 -14.59 -12.99
N ALA A 165 -18.54 -14.33 -12.06
CA ALA A 165 -17.37 -13.50 -12.32
C ALA A 165 -16.42 -14.19 -13.30
N ARG A 166 -16.00 -13.47 -14.33
CA ARG A 166 -14.92 -13.95 -15.20
C ARG A 166 -13.58 -13.68 -14.53
N LYS A 167 -12.77 -14.72 -14.40
CA LYS A 167 -11.41 -14.60 -13.89
C LYS A 167 -10.54 -13.91 -14.95
N GLU A 168 -10.10 -12.69 -14.67
CA GLU A 168 -9.12 -11.98 -15.51
C GLU A 168 -7.72 -12.27 -14.97
N VAL A 169 -6.91 -12.97 -15.75
CA VAL A 169 -5.53 -13.35 -15.40
C VAL A 169 -4.59 -12.84 -16.48
N ARG A 170 -3.42 -12.35 -16.07
CA ARG A 170 -2.33 -12.01 -16.98
C ARG A 170 -0.97 -12.21 -16.30
N THR A 171 0.00 -12.70 -17.05
CA THR A 171 1.38 -12.79 -16.60
C THR A 171 2.03 -11.41 -16.66
N VAL A 172 2.55 -10.94 -15.52
CA VAL A 172 3.17 -9.61 -15.37
C VAL A 172 4.66 -9.71 -15.01
N LEU A 173 5.06 -10.82 -14.40
CA LEU A 173 6.44 -11.21 -14.12
C LEU A 173 6.62 -12.69 -14.52
N SER A 174 7.81 -13.09 -14.85
CA SER A 174 8.16 -14.51 -14.91
C SER A 174 8.23 -15.11 -13.50
N ASP A 175 8.16 -16.44 -13.39
CA ASP A 175 8.32 -17.17 -12.13
C ASP A 175 9.60 -16.76 -11.38
N LYS A 176 10.70 -16.62 -12.12
CA LYS A 176 12.02 -16.24 -11.59
C LYS A 176 12.03 -14.81 -11.06
N GLU A 177 11.49 -13.85 -11.82
CA GLU A 177 11.38 -12.46 -11.40
C GLU A 177 10.48 -12.31 -10.17
N ALA A 178 9.35 -13.02 -10.16
CA ALA A 178 8.45 -13.04 -9.00
C ALA A 178 9.13 -13.65 -7.77
N PHE A 179 9.91 -14.71 -7.93
CA PHE A 179 10.66 -15.32 -6.84
C PHE A 179 11.76 -14.38 -6.30
N TYR A 180 12.42 -13.62 -7.16
CA TYR A 180 13.34 -12.57 -6.71
C TYR A 180 12.62 -11.53 -5.87
N MET A 181 11.44 -11.08 -6.29
CA MET A 181 10.64 -10.14 -5.51
C MET A 181 10.15 -10.75 -4.18
N GLN A 182 9.76 -12.04 -4.13
CA GLN A 182 9.44 -12.76 -2.90
C GLN A 182 10.64 -12.77 -1.94
N THR A 183 11.85 -12.97 -2.47
CA THR A 183 13.10 -12.94 -1.70
C THR A 183 13.37 -11.55 -1.12
N LEU A 184 13.17 -10.48 -1.91
CA LEU A 184 13.33 -9.10 -1.45
C LEU A 184 12.34 -8.76 -0.33
N LEU A 185 11.08 -9.16 -0.47
CA LEU A 185 10.04 -8.99 0.56
C LEU A 185 10.37 -9.75 1.84
N GLY A 186 10.89 -10.98 1.71
CA GLY A 186 11.36 -11.79 2.83
C GLY A 186 12.58 -11.18 3.53
N ALA A 187 13.50 -10.55 2.79
CA ALA A 187 14.67 -9.87 3.33
C ALA A 187 14.28 -8.74 4.31
N GLY A 188 13.14 -8.07 4.09
CA GLY A 188 12.60 -7.09 5.03
C GLY A 188 12.32 -7.65 6.43
N MET A 189 12.12 -8.98 6.56
CA MET A 189 11.91 -9.67 7.84
C MET A 189 13.19 -10.25 8.43
N THR A 190 14.14 -10.66 7.59
CA THR A 190 15.29 -11.46 8.01
C THR A 190 16.61 -10.70 8.06
N ASP A 191 16.78 -9.68 7.22
CA ASP A 191 18.06 -9.01 7.08
C ASP A 191 18.18 -7.86 8.11
N ALA A 192 19.42 -7.56 8.52
CA ALA A 192 19.70 -6.48 9.47
C ALA A 192 19.16 -5.15 8.94
N GLY A 193 18.47 -4.39 9.80
CA GLY A 193 17.83 -3.13 9.44
C GLY A 193 16.58 -3.26 8.56
N GLY A 194 16.08 -4.48 8.34
CA GLY A 194 14.84 -4.72 7.60
C GLY A 194 13.64 -4.10 8.29
N THR A 195 12.80 -3.38 7.53
CA THR A 195 11.69 -2.59 8.09
C THR A 195 10.48 -3.43 8.52
N SER A 196 10.46 -4.72 8.18
CA SER A 196 9.36 -5.65 8.48
C SER A 196 9.74 -6.70 9.54
N GLN A 197 10.90 -6.58 10.20
CA GLN A 197 11.41 -7.56 11.18
C GLN A 197 10.41 -7.87 12.31
N ALA A 198 9.63 -6.88 12.73
CA ALA A 198 8.64 -7.07 13.78
C ALA A 198 7.63 -8.18 13.43
N LEU A 199 7.31 -8.41 12.15
CA LEU A 199 6.39 -9.48 11.73
C LEU A 199 6.92 -10.87 12.08
N ALA A 200 8.24 -11.07 12.04
CA ALA A 200 8.90 -12.33 12.43
C ALA A 200 9.05 -12.52 13.96
N SER A 201 8.46 -11.64 14.76
CA SER A 201 8.45 -11.78 16.22
C SER A 201 7.41 -12.81 16.68
N GLN A 202 7.56 -13.29 17.94
CA GLN A 202 6.61 -14.20 18.58
C GLN A 202 5.24 -13.53 18.83
N ASN A 203 5.19 -12.20 18.82
CA ASN A 203 3.93 -11.47 18.94
C ASN A 203 3.02 -11.68 17.72
N TYR A 204 3.60 -12.00 16.57
CA TYR A 204 2.89 -12.20 15.30
C TYR A 204 3.10 -13.62 14.76
N ILE A 205 3.85 -13.78 13.66
CA ILE A 205 3.97 -15.07 12.96
C ILE A 205 5.29 -15.81 13.23
N GLY A 206 6.13 -15.30 14.12
CA GLY A 206 7.50 -15.81 14.34
C GLY A 206 7.58 -17.30 14.66
N GLN A 207 6.64 -17.84 15.45
CA GLN A 207 6.66 -19.27 15.77
C GLN A 207 6.51 -20.19 14.54
N TRP A 208 5.76 -19.78 13.52
CA TRP A 208 5.62 -20.57 12.28
C TRP A 208 6.73 -20.26 11.29
N PHE A 209 7.15 -18.99 11.23
CA PHE A 209 8.16 -18.51 10.31
C PHE A 209 9.54 -19.12 10.60
N TRP A 210 10.02 -19.02 11.84
CA TRP A 210 11.32 -19.57 12.22
C TRP A 210 11.37 -21.11 12.20
N ASN A 211 10.24 -21.76 12.42
CA ASN A 211 10.10 -23.21 12.27
C ASN A 211 9.90 -23.65 10.82
N ARG A 212 10.07 -22.74 9.86
CA ARG A 212 9.98 -22.99 8.41
C ARG A 212 8.66 -23.62 7.96
N ARG A 213 7.57 -23.34 8.67
CA ARG A 213 6.23 -23.80 8.30
C ARG A 213 5.54 -22.87 7.30
N ILE A 214 5.99 -21.61 7.23
CA ILE A 214 5.49 -20.62 6.28
C ILE A 214 6.64 -19.77 5.76
N ASP A 215 6.59 -19.40 4.50
CA ASP A 215 7.37 -18.29 3.96
C ASP A 215 6.51 -17.03 4.00
N ALA A 216 7.11 -15.93 4.36
CA ALA A 216 6.44 -14.65 4.45
C ALA A 216 7.38 -13.50 4.15
N GLY A 217 6.82 -12.40 3.73
CA GLY A 217 7.54 -11.16 3.50
C GLY A 217 6.59 -9.97 3.62
N GLY A 218 7.11 -8.78 3.50
CA GLY A 218 6.27 -7.59 3.50
C GLY A 218 7.05 -6.31 3.28
N LYS A 219 6.30 -5.26 3.03
CA LYS A 219 6.84 -3.92 2.84
C LYS A 219 6.06 -2.90 3.64
N THR A 220 6.79 -2.09 4.41
CA THR A 220 6.25 -0.90 5.09
C THR A 220 6.19 0.28 4.14
N GLY A 221 5.23 1.17 4.34
CA GLY A 221 5.13 2.48 3.74
C GLY A 221 4.85 3.53 4.79
N THR A 222 5.42 4.70 4.59
CA THR A 222 5.14 5.88 5.39
C THR A 222 5.27 7.08 4.45
N SER A 223 4.26 7.94 4.42
CA SER A 223 4.33 9.19 3.66
C SER A 223 4.92 10.29 4.52
N ASN A 224 5.16 11.45 3.91
CA ASN A 224 5.67 12.63 4.61
C ASN A 224 4.81 12.98 5.81
N SER A 225 5.44 13.48 6.86
CA SER A 225 4.79 13.89 8.11
C SER A 225 3.99 12.78 8.79
N HIS A 226 4.23 11.51 8.44
CA HIS A 226 3.52 10.33 8.99
C HIS A 226 1.99 10.41 8.80
N ALA A 227 1.52 11.02 7.71
CA ALA A 227 0.11 11.14 7.38
C ALA A 227 -0.50 9.80 6.94
N ASP A 228 0.30 9.00 6.23
CA ASP A 228 -0.10 7.67 5.74
C ASP A 228 0.89 6.62 6.21
N ALA A 229 0.39 5.60 6.85
CA ALA A 229 1.15 4.44 7.29
C ALA A 229 0.61 3.18 6.63
N TRP A 230 1.48 2.45 5.94
CA TRP A 230 1.12 1.27 5.15
C TRP A 230 1.90 0.05 5.56
N PHE A 231 1.27 -1.09 5.44
CA PHE A 231 1.94 -2.37 5.42
C PHE A 231 1.23 -3.30 4.44
N VAL A 232 2.00 -3.93 3.55
CA VAL A 232 1.51 -5.04 2.72
C VAL A 232 2.36 -6.25 3.02
N GLY A 233 1.71 -7.30 3.52
CA GLY A 233 2.33 -8.58 3.83
C GLY A 233 1.93 -9.65 2.82
N VAL A 234 2.88 -10.53 2.49
CA VAL A 234 2.70 -11.62 1.54
C VAL A 234 3.09 -12.95 2.16
N THR A 235 2.31 -13.96 1.84
CA THR A 235 2.62 -15.38 2.05
C THR A 235 2.23 -16.13 0.77
N PRO A 236 2.61 -17.40 0.58
CA PRO A 236 2.27 -18.13 -0.63
C PRO A 236 0.77 -18.18 -0.95
N ASN A 237 -0.09 -18.25 0.07
CA ASN A 237 -1.52 -18.45 -0.10
C ASN A 237 -2.39 -17.29 0.40
N LEU A 238 -1.78 -16.22 0.93
CA LEU A 238 -2.52 -15.07 1.45
C LEU A 238 -1.70 -13.79 1.34
N VAL A 239 -2.29 -12.76 0.78
CA VAL A 239 -1.75 -11.40 0.75
C VAL A 239 -2.74 -10.47 1.42
N GLY A 240 -2.25 -9.57 2.25
CA GLY A 240 -3.08 -8.60 2.93
C GLY A 240 -2.37 -7.27 3.09
N GLY A 241 -3.15 -6.20 3.13
CA GLY A 241 -2.64 -4.86 3.34
C GLY A 241 -3.44 -4.11 4.40
N ALA A 242 -2.77 -3.19 5.08
CA ALA A 242 -3.39 -2.26 6.00
C ALA A 242 -2.88 -0.84 5.72
N TRP A 243 -3.78 0.11 5.85
CA TRP A 243 -3.51 1.55 5.85
C TRP A 243 -4.01 2.14 7.16
N VAL A 244 -3.23 3.06 7.71
CA VAL A 244 -3.59 3.84 8.91
C VAL A 244 -3.24 5.29 8.62
N GLY A 245 -4.21 6.17 8.78
CA GLY A 245 -4.07 7.60 8.57
C GLY A 245 -5.28 8.37 9.07
N GLY A 246 -5.20 9.68 9.04
CA GLY A 246 -6.34 10.56 9.29
C GLY A 246 -7.18 10.77 8.04
N GLU A 247 -8.42 11.23 8.21
CA GLU A 247 -9.30 11.62 7.11
C GLU A 247 -8.67 12.73 6.24
N TYR A 248 -7.96 13.63 6.88
CA TYR A 248 -7.18 14.68 6.23
C TYR A 248 -5.70 14.52 6.55
N ARG A 249 -4.82 14.82 5.60
CA ARG A 249 -3.36 14.70 5.77
C ARG A 249 -2.78 15.56 6.90
N GLN A 250 -3.49 16.62 7.28
CA GLN A 250 -3.15 17.47 8.43
C GLN A 250 -3.33 16.76 9.78
N ILE A 251 -4.13 15.68 9.80
CA ILE A 251 -4.32 14.82 10.97
C ILE A 251 -3.29 13.70 10.88
N HIS A 252 -2.15 13.88 11.52
CA HIS A 252 -1.04 12.93 11.42
C HIS A 252 -0.31 12.73 12.76
N PHE A 253 0.46 11.67 12.85
CA PHE A 253 1.31 11.43 14.01
C PHE A 253 2.47 12.44 14.05
N ARG A 254 2.88 12.85 15.26
CA ARG A 254 3.97 13.82 15.44
C ARG A 254 5.36 13.21 15.25
N SER A 255 5.49 11.90 15.30
CA SER A 255 6.78 11.22 15.18
C SER A 255 6.66 9.87 14.49
N GLY A 256 7.73 9.40 13.87
CA GLY A 256 7.81 8.08 13.29
C GLY A 256 7.69 6.95 14.30
N ALA A 257 8.11 7.18 15.55
CA ALA A 257 7.95 6.20 16.62
C ALA A 257 6.48 5.77 16.81
N LEU A 258 5.52 6.65 16.48
CA LEU A 258 4.09 6.39 16.57
C LEU A 258 3.45 6.15 15.21
N GLY A 259 3.91 6.84 14.15
CA GLY A 259 3.21 6.92 12.86
C GLY A 259 3.79 6.06 11.72
N GLN A 260 4.91 5.35 11.95
CA GLN A 260 5.46 4.50 10.89
C GLN A 260 4.57 3.29 10.60
N GLY A 261 4.56 2.83 9.33
CA GLY A 261 3.85 1.63 8.92
C GLY A 261 4.24 0.37 9.69
N SER A 262 5.49 0.29 10.16
CA SER A 262 5.97 -0.80 11.03
C SER A 262 5.36 -0.77 12.43
N LYS A 263 4.85 0.37 12.90
CA LYS A 263 4.28 0.56 14.24
C LYS A 263 2.76 0.53 14.27
N THR A 264 2.11 0.86 13.16
CA THR A 264 0.66 1.01 13.05
C THR A 264 0.03 -0.04 12.13
N ALA A 265 0.36 -0.05 10.85
CA ALA A 265 -0.26 -0.91 9.85
C ALA A 265 0.25 -2.37 9.92
N LEU A 266 1.55 -2.61 10.17
CA LEU A 266 2.11 -3.96 10.32
C LEU A 266 1.46 -4.77 11.45
N PRO A 267 1.21 -4.21 12.66
CA PRO A 267 0.50 -4.92 13.72
C PRO A 267 -0.88 -5.44 13.32
N ILE A 268 -1.63 -4.70 12.50
CA ILE A 268 -2.95 -5.11 12.02
C ILE A 268 -2.82 -6.40 11.21
N PHE A 269 -1.94 -6.41 10.20
CA PHE A 269 -1.66 -7.59 9.40
C PHE A 269 -1.09 -8.74 10.25
N GLY A 270 -0.13 -8.43 11.13
CA GLY A 270 0.54 -9.43 11.95
C GLY A 270 -0.42 -10.16 12.90
N LEU A 271 -1.33 -9.42 13.58
CA LEU A 271 -2.34 -10.00 14.45
C LEU A 271 -3.39 -10.80 13.68
N PHE A 272 -3.80 -10.30 12.50
CA PHE A 272 -4.69 -11.03 11.60
C PHE A 272 -4.07 -12.37 11.20
N MET A 273 -2.84 -12.38 10.71
CA MET A 273 -2.13 -13.60 10.31
C MET A 273 -1.91 -14.54 11.48
N LYS A 274 -1.59 -14.03 12.67
CA LYS A 274 -1.47 -14.85 13.89
C LYS A 274 -2.79 -15.59 14.17
N LYS A 275 -3.93 -14.93 14.05
CA LYS A 275 -5.24 -15.57 14.23
C LYS A 275 -5.49 -16.65 13.16
N VAL A 276 -5.23 -16.34 11.88
CA VAL A 276 -5.38 -17.31 10.77
C VAL A 276 -4.53 -18.56 11.00
N LEU A 277 -3.27 -18.39 11.40
CA LEU A 277 -2.33 -19.50 11.59
C LEU A 277 -2.53 -20.25 12.92
N SER A 278 -3.23 -19.65 13.88
CA SER A 278 -3.61 -20.32 15.15
C SER A 278 -4.92 -21.10 15.02
N ASP A 279 -5.72 -20.83 14.02
CA ASP A 279 -7.00 -21.53 13.79
C ASP A 279 -6.75 -22.89 13.14
N ALA A 280 -7.19 -23.96 13.77
CA ALA A 280 -6.95 -25.33 13.31
C ALA A 280 -7.61 -25.65 11.95
N SER A 281 -8.68 -24.94 11.59
CA SER A 281 -9.37 -25.10 10.31
C SER A 281 -8.71 -24.32 9.18
N LEU A 282 -8.11 -23.19 9.47
CA LEU A 282 -7.47 -22.29 8.49
C LEU A 282 -5.98 -22.59 8.30
N ALA A 283 -5.27 -22.93 9.35
CA ALA A 283 -3.82 -23.15 9.31
C ALA A 283 -3.36 -24.13 8.21
N PRO A 284 -4.01 -25.27 7.96
CA PRO A 284 -3.59 -26.18 6.89
C PRO A 284 -3.61 -25.56 5.49
N LYS A 285 -4.50 -24.58 5.26
CA LYS A 285 -4.62 -23.89 3.97
C LYS A 285 -3.54 -22.83 3.77
N TYR A 286 -3.11 -22.18 4.87
CA TYR A 286 -2.25 -21.00 4.78
C TYR A 286 -0.80 -21.23 5.22
N LEU A 287 -0.51 -22.35 5.87
CA LEU A 287 0.87 -22.79 6.13
C LEU A 287 1.47 -23.36 4.86
N ALA A 288 2.22 -22.54 4.14
CA ALA A 288 2.83 -22.92 2.87
C ALA A 288 4.20 -22.25 2.69
N ARG A 289 5.02 -22.84 1.81
CA ARG A 289 6.31 -22.30 1.40
C ARG A 289 6.31 -22.04 -0.10
N TYR A 290 7.10 -21.07 -0.53
CA TYR A 290 7.32 -20.82 -1.94
C TYR A 290 8.12 -21.97 -2.55
N ARG A 291 7.74 -22.41 -3.75
CA ARG A 291 8.60 -23.24 -4.59
C ARG A 291 9.73 -22.38 -5.17
N ILE A 292 10.89 -22.97 -5.32
CA ILE A 292 12.01 -22.31 -6.00
C ILE A 292 11.85 -22.62 -7.49
N PRO A 293 11.71 -21.62 -8.38
CA PRO A 293 11.64 -21.84 -9.81
C PRO A 293 12.93 -22.44 -10.35
N GLU A 294 12.83 -23.14 -11.48
CA GLU A 294 13.98 -23.64 -12.20
C GLU A 294 14.90 -22.48 -12.68
N GLY A 295 16.20 -22.70 -12.67
CA GLY A 295 17.18 -21.72 -13.14
C GLY A 295 17.45 -20.55 -12.18
N VAL A 296 16.97 -20.61 -10.94
CA VAL A 296 17.37 -19.64 -9.89
C VAL A 296 18.74 -20.05 -9.35
N ASN A 297 19.72 -19.14 -9.46
CA ASN A 297 21.02 -19.33 -8.84
C ASN A 297 20.98 -18.76 -7.41
N PRO A 298 21.37 -19.50 -6.36
CA PRO A 298 21.45 -18.99 -4.99
C PRO A 298 22.29 -17.73 -4.85
N ALA A 299 23.36 -17.57 -5.63
CA ALA A 299 24.20 -16.37 -5.64
C ALA A 299 23.42 -15.10 -6.06
N ASP A 300 22.41 -15.23 -6.92
CA ASP A 300 21.55 -14.10 -7.34
C ASP A 300 20.75 -13.54 -6.17
N LEU A 301 20.53 -14.33 -5.12
CA LEU A 301 19.70 -13.98 -3.96
C LEU A 301 20.51 -13.38 -2.81
N GLU A 302 21.83 -13.35 -2.90
CA GLU A 302 22.69 -12.81 -1.86
C GLU A 302 22.61 -11.27 -1.81
N GLY A 303 23.43 -10.66 -0.98
CA GLY A 303 23.51 -9.19 -0.91
C GLY A 303 22.98 -8.62 0.40
N ARG A 304 23.35 -9.26 1.52
CA ARG A 304 23.16 -8.68 2.85
C ARG A 304 24.14 -7.52 3.05
N PHE A 305 23.66 -6.45 3.63
CA PHE A 305 24.46 -5.28 3.96
C PHE A 305 24.08 -4.79 5.35
N VAL A 306 25.09 -4.56 6.20
CA VAL A 306 24.90 -3.95 7.52
C VAL A 306 25.37 -2.51 7.41
N TYR A 307 24.46 -1.58 7.69
CA TYR A 307 24.76 -0.17 7.72
C TYR A 307 25.74 0.09 8.89
N GLN A 308 27.00 0.38 8.58
CA GLN A 308 27.97 0.79 9.57
C GLN A 308 27.92 2.31 9.66
N SER A 309 27.48 2.85 10.80
CA SER A 309 27.66 4.27 11.04
C SER A 309 29.16 4.55 11.18
N ALA A 310 29.66 5.55 10.47
CA ALA A 310 31.06 5.99 10.58
C ALA A 310 31.42 6.55 11.96
N ASP A 311 30.49 6.57 12.90
CA ASP A 311 30.67 7.14 14.25
C ASP A 311 30.47 6.04 15.32
N THR A 312 31.58 5.34 15.65
CA THR A 312 31.61 4.34 16.74
C THR A 312 31.82 4.96 18.13
N THR A 313 31.67 6.28 18.32
CA THR A 313 31.97 6.96 19.61
C THR A 313 30.74 7.42 20.39
N ARG A 314 29.52 7.07 20.03
CA ARG A 314 28.36 7.32 20.90
C ARG A 314 27.54 6.05 21.10
N HIS A 315 27.78 5.42 22.25
CA HIS A 315 26.79 4.53 22.88
C HIS A 315 25.55 5.37 23.20
N ASP A 316 24.53 5.28 22.35
CA ASP A 316 23.20 5.65 22.76
C ASP A 316 22.21 4.63 22.17
N SER A 317 21.59 3.90 23.09
CA SER A 317 20.60 2.85 22.81
C SER A 317 19.23 3.44 22.53
N SER A 318 19.15 4.54 21.81
CA SER A 318 17.88 5.09 21.33
C SER A 318 17.51 4.48 19.98
N SER A 319 16.34 3.91 19.90
CA SER A 319 15.71 3.42 18.67
C SER A 319 15.83 4.46 17.56
N VAL A 320 16.55 4.11 16.48
CA VAL A 320 16.69 4.95 15.30
C VAL A 320 15.32 5.25 14.73
N ASP A 321 14.92 6.51 14.75
CA ASP A 321 13.70 6.98 14.12
C ASP A 321 13.90 7.03 12.60
N LEU A 322 13.31 6.07 11.88
CA LEU A 322 13.42 5.91 10.42
C LEU A 322 12.46 6.80 9.63
N SER A 323 11.92 7.86 10.24
CA SER A 323 10.80 8.61 9.67
C SER A 323 11.15 9.90 8.92
N GLU A 324 12.37 10.37 8.99
CA GLU A 324 12.75 11.63 8.33
C GLU A 324 13.40 11.36 6.97
N GLY A 325 12.75 11.70 5.89
CA GLY A 325 13.47 11.64 4.62
C GLY A 325 12.71 11.68 3.32
N ILE A 326 11.63 12.41 3.26
CA ILE A 326 11.16 12.91 1.97
C ILE A 326 11.16 14.43 2.09
N GLY A 327 12.13 15.08 1.44
CA GLY A 327 12.34 16.52 1.56
C GLY A 327 11.07 17.31 1.23
N GLU A 328 10.63 18.14 2.18
CA GLU A 328 9.71 19.23 1.88
C GLU A 328 10.37 20.18 0.88
N ALA A 329 9.60 20.70 -0.06
CA ALA A 329 10.00 21.86 -0.83
C ALA A 329 10.36 23.01 0.15
N PRO A 330 11.41 23.79 -0.11
CA PRO A 330 11.79 24.86 0.79
C PRO A 330 10.63 25.85 0.95
N ARG A 331 10.15 26.02 2.17
CA ARG A 331 9.31 27.16 2.52
C ARG A 331 10.22 28.39 2.46
N GLU A 332 9.81 29.37 1.69
CA GLU A 332 10.41 30.71 1.75
C GLU A 332 10.20 31.26 3.17
N GLU A 333 11.28 31.47 3.90
CA GLU A 333 11.29 32.28 5.10
C GLU A 333 10.99 33.73 4.69
N HIS A 334 9.75 34.14 4.78
CA HIS A 334 9.44 35.54 4.91
C HIS A 334 9.85 35.95 6.33
N GLY A 335 10.98 36.62 6.41
CA GLY A 335 11.44 37.27 7.64
C GLY A 335 10.43 38.32 8.10
N ASP A 336 9.62 37.96 9.06
CA ASP A 336 8.81 38.91 9.83
C ASP A 336 9.63 39.31 11.06
N ASN A 337 10.28 40.48 10.98
CA ASN A 337 11.01 41.13 12.07
C ASN A 337 10.01 41.82 13.03
N THR A 338 9.13 41.06 13.65
CA THR A 338 8.37 41.56 14.81
C THR A 338 8.94 40.97 16.09
N PRO A 339 9.34 41.80 17.07
CA PRO A 339 9.81 41.28 18.35
C PRO A 339 8.70 40.58 19.13
N PRO A 340 9.03 39.53 19.89
CA PRO A 340 8.05 38.76 20.64
C PRO A 340 7.41 39.66 21.75
N PRO A 341 6.11 39.49 22.03
CA PRO A 341 5.47 40.18 23.12
C PRO A 341 6.04 39.76 24.49
N PRO A 342 6.05 40.63 25.50
CA PRO A 342 6.62 40.33 26.80
C PRO A 342 5.89 39.22 27.52
N ALA A 343 6.64 38.37 28.23
CA ALA A 343 6.16 37.24 28.99
C ALA A 343 5.15 37.68 30.05
N ALA A 344 3.98 37.05 30.04
CA ALA A 344 2.96 37.23 31.09
C ALA A 344 3.42 36.56 32.39
N ALA A 345 3.23 37.27 33.51
CA ALA A 345 3.54 36.84 34.86
C ALA A 345 2.72 35.57 35.28
N PRO A 346 3.23 34.76 36.21
CA PRO A 346 2.54 33.55 36.63
C PRO A 346 1.29 33.86 37.48
N HIS A 347 0.15 33.26 37.08
CA HIS A 347 -1.06 33.28 37.89
C HIS A 347 -1.00 32.25 39.01
N GLU A 348 -1.27 32.70 40.25
CA GLU A 348 -1.48 31.86 41.43
C GLU A 348 -2.73 30.96 41.27
N PRO A 349 -2.76 29.77 41.88
CA PRO A 349 -3.89 28.86 41.82
C PRO A 349 -4.99 29.28 42.80
N THR A 350 -6.19 29.54 42.30
CA THR A 350 -7.40 29.72 43.14
C THR A 350 -8.08 28.37 43.37
N ALA A 351 -8.48 28.15 44.64
CA ALA A 351 -9.13 26.95 45.17
C ALA A 351 -10.51 26.64 44.55
N PRO A 352 -10.97 25.36 44.62
CA PRO A 352 -12.24 24.96 44.03
C PRO A 352 -13.46 25.40 44.85
N LYS A 353 -14.49 25.90 44.17
CA LYS A 353 -15.82 26.17 44.75
C LYS A 353 -16.72 24.94 44.64
N GLU A 354 -17.43 24.68 45.75
CA GLU A 354 -18.39 23.57 45.93
C GLU A 354 -19.63 23.67 45.02
N PRO A 355 -20.38 22.57 44.79
CA PRO A 355 -21.55 22.58 43.93
C PRO A 355 -22.81 23.08 44.63
N VAL A 356 -23.52 23.98 43.96
CA VAL A 356 -24.85 24.46 44.41
C VAL A 356 -25.92 23.49 43.86
N ASN A 357 -26.65 22.92 44.81
CA ASN A 357 -27.86 22.11 44.62
C ASN A 357 -29.04 23.03 44.27
N ASN A 358 -29.73 22.80 43.15
CA ASN A 358 -31.01 23.43 42.88
C ASN A 358 -32.02 22.40 42.36
N THR A 359 -32.83 21.94 43.32
CA THR A 359 -34.11 21.25 43.12
C THR A 359 -35.17 22.28 42.75
N LEU A 360 -35.83 22.11 41.62
CA LEU A 360 -37.17 22.66 41.43
C LEU A 360 -38.05 21.72 40.59
N ASN A 361 -39.14 21.33 41.25
CA ASN A 361 -40.34 20.67 40.73
C ASN A 361 -41.05 21.52 39.66
N GLY A 362 -41.58 20.85 38.65
CA GLY A 362 -42.49 21.47 37.69
C GLY A 362 -43.18 20.41 36.82
N THR A 363 -44.41 20.16 37.20
CA THR A 363 -45.51 19.37 36.66
C THR A 363 -45.63 19.30 35.15
N ALA A 364 -46.03 18.14 34.68
CA ALA A 364 -46.42 17.78 33.32
C ALA A 364 -47.77 18.36 32.91
N GLU A 365 -47.91 18.78 31.65
CA GLU A 365 -49.17 18.74 30.88
C GLU A 365 -48.91 18.32 29.42
N PRO A 366 -49.83 17.60 28.77
CA PRO A 366 -49.61 16.96 27.51
C PRO A 366 -50.00 17.83 26.32
N VAL A 367 -49.19 17.91 25.29
CA VAL A 367 -49.51 18.58 24.04
C VAL A 367 -49.95 17.55 22.98
N LYS A 368 -51.08 17.85 22.37
CA LYS A 368 -51.88 17.14 21.42
C LYS A 368 -51.14 16.82 20.09
N ASP A 369 -51.37 15.62 19.66
CA ASP A 369 -51.29 15.06 18.30
C ASP A 369 -51.92 15.99 17.24
N GLN A 370 -51.16 16.34 16.18
CA GLN A 370 -51.70 16.86 14.92
C GLN A 370 -50.92 16.26 13.75
N SER A 371 -51.48 15.20 13.19
CA SER A 371 -51.18 14.70 11.85
C SER A 371 -51.72 15.63 10.77
N PRO A 372 -51.05 15.89 9.66
CA PRO A 372 -51.68 16.36 8.44
C PRO A 372 -51.85 15.21 7.42
N LYS A 373 -53.02 15.25 6.85
CA LYS A 373 -53.59 14.32 5.90
C LYS A 373 -52.91 14.32 4.53
N THR A 374 -52.83 13.11 3.99
CA THR A 374 -52.80 12.68 2.59
C THR A 374 -53.23 13.70 1.53
N GLY A 375 -52.36 13.82 0.50
CA GLY A 375 -52.71 14.33 -0.82
C GLY A 375 -52.10 13.39 -1.89
N MET A 376 -52.94 12.49 -2.42
CA MET A 376 -52.70 11.68 -3.60
C MET A 376 -52.56 12.58 -4.83
N ASN A 377 -51.52 12.43 -5.62
CA ASN A 377 -51.54 12.84 -7.01
C ASN A 377 -51.01 11.69 -7.91
N LYS A 378 -51.96 11.13 -8.65
CA LYS A 378 -51.74 10.15 -9.70
C LYS A 378 -51.31 10.88 -10.96
N ASN A 379 -50.18 10.53 -11.52
CA ASN A 379 -49.93 10.76 -12.95
C ASN A 379 -49.26 9.50 -13.52
N SER A 380 -50.07 8.77 -14.23
CA SER A 380 -49.72 7.67 -15.11
C SER A 380 -49.10 8.24 -16.39
N ALA A 381 -47.89 7.81 -16.72
CA ALA A 381 -47.33 7.96 -18.06
C ALA A 381 -47.20 6.56 -18.70
N THR A 382 -48.06 6.30 -19.63
CA THR A 382 -48.15 5.13 -20.50
C THR A 382 -47.00 5.21 -21.53
N ILE A 383 -46.14 4.22 -21.58
CA ILE A 383 -45.19 4.05 -22.70
C ILE A 383 -45.78 2.98 -23.61
N LYS A 384 -46.09 3.39 -24.83
CA LYS A 384 -46.54 2.54 -25.93
C LYS A 384 -45.39 1.69 -26.48
N THR A 385 -45.64 0.41 -26.60
CA THR A 385 -44.84 -0.53 -27.38
C THR A 385 -45.26 -0.47 -28.84
N ASP A 386 -44.35 -0.16 -29.73
CA ASP A 386 -44.56 -0.39 -31.17
C ASP A 386 -43.83 -1.68 -31.57
N ARG A 387 -44.64 -2.64 -32.04
CA ARG A 387 -44.21 -3.84 -32.78
C ARG A 387 -44.27 -3.51 -34.25
N THR A 388 -43.17 -3.73 -34.97
CA THR A 388 -43.24 -3.98 -36.40
C THR A 388 -42.45 -5.25 -36.73
N GLN A 389 -43.18 -6.20 -37.31
CA GLN A 389 -42.68 -7.41 -37.95
C GLN A 389 -42.19 -7.10 -39.39
N SER A 390 -41.14 -7.80 -39.84
CA SER A 390 -41.03 -8.42 -41.19
C SER A 390 -39.78 -9.33 -41.15
N SER A 391 -39.96 -10.63 -41.18
CA SER A 391 -40.04 -11.60 -42.24
C SER A 391 -38.89 -11.51 -43.29
N GLY A 392 -38.05 -12.58 -43.36
CA GLY A 392 -37.11 -12.78 -44.47
C GLY A 392 -36.20 -13.99 -44.22
N GLU A 393 -36.69 -15.18 -44.50
CA GLU A 393 -35.95 -16.43 -44.64
C GLU A 393 -34.82 -16.31 -45.70
N LYS A 394 -33.68 -16.98 -45.46
CA LYS A 394 -33.07 -17.95 -46.40
C LYS A 394 -31.81 -18.61 -45.78
N LYS A 395 -31.89 -19.88 -45.53
CA LYS A 395 -30.79 -20.89 -45.53
C LYS A 395 -30.69 -21.49 -46.95
N PRO A 396 -29.76 -22.41 -47.24
CA PRO A 396 -28.35 -22.65 -46.84
C PRO A 396 -27.43 -22.92 -48.05
N LYS A 397 -26.11 -23.10 -47.84
CA LYS A 397 -25.32 -24.10 -48.61
C LYS A 397 -24.01 -24.50 -47.91
N LYS A 398 -23.88 -25.81 -47.78
CA LYS A 398 -22.68 -26.61 -47.50
C LYS A 398 -21.67 -26.58 -48.65
N LYS A 399 -20.37 -26.76 -48.35
CA LYS A 399 -19.37 -27.72 -48.91
C LYS A 399 -18.03 -27.40 -48.34
N THR A 400 -17.43 -28.32 -47.61
CA THR A 400 -16.55 -29.50 -47.91
C THR A 400 -15.11 -29.14 -48.13
N SER A 401 -14.29 -29.64 -47.19
CA SER A 401 -13.04 -30.45 -47.32
C SER A 401 -11.77 -29.81 -47.87
N GLY A 402 -10.72 -30.11 -47.21
CA GLY A 402 -9.38 -30.09 -47.76
C GLY A 402 -8.33 -30.05 -46.67
N ASP A 403 -7.90 -31.18 -46.31
CA ASP A 403 -6.74 -31.69 -45.67
C ASP A 403 -5.41 -31.08 -46.14
N ASP A 404 -4.44 -31.29 -45.25
CA ASP A 404 -3.02 -31.56 -45.49
C ASP A 404 -2.05 -30.36 -45.47
N LEU A 405 -1.12 -30.43 -44.62
CA LEU A 405 0.21 -31.02 -44.52
C LEU A 405 1.29 -30.00 -44.13
N PHE A 406 1.98 -30.38 -43.05
CA PHE A 406 3.43 -30.28 -42.80
C PHE A 406 4.23 -29.06 -43.31
N ASN A 407 4.80 -28.26 -42.43
CA ASN A 407 6.23 -28.31 -42.04
C ASN A 407 6.48 -27.41 -40.85
#